data_9f3dbb06d82b52e07f0dad6f8b6ee640
#
_entry.id   9f3dbb06d82b52e07f0dad6f8b6ee640
#
_cell.length_a   1.000
_cell.length_b   1.000
_cell.length_c   1.000
_cell.angle_alpha   90.00
_cell.angle_beta   90.00
_cell.angle_gamma   90.00
#
_symmetry.space_group_name_H-M   'P 1'
#
loop_
_entity.id
_entity.type
_entity.pdbx_description
1 polymer ?
#
loop_
_entity_poly.entity_id
_entity_poly.type
_entity_poly.pdbx_seq_one_letter_code
_entity_poly.pdbx_strand_id
1 'polypeptide(L)'
;VVLGTLILAISITRSPIMIPLQAFQGVAVSAFLKQRHRPVAAFIKPAAAVVAVGAAGALAAYLVGPLLFRLIYPPAAGAESAYEAAASGITLGALVFASALLALMTLSGNMALAVNQHRIYLAGWVVAAAVTLSLAFLIPAPLVPRAIVALAVGPVCGFVVHMVGVALASRTEEAHAE
;
A
#
# COMPACT_ATOMS: atom_id res chain seq x y z
N VAL A 1 -13.94 17.10 -13.03
CA VAL A 1 -14.05 17.40 -11.59
C VAL A 1 -13.78 16.14 -10.77
N VAL A 2 -14.54 15.01 -10.91
CA VAL A 2 -14.35 13.76 -10.12
C VAL A 2 -12.90 13.27 -10.12
N LEU A 3 -12.25 13.24 -11.29
CA LEU A 3 -10.88 12.76 -11.43
C LEU A 3 -9.89 13.65 -10.63
N GLY A 4 -10.02 14.96 -10.72
CA GLY A 4 -9.15 15.89 -10.00
C GLY A 4 -9.28 15.75 -8.48
N THR A 5 -10.53 15.68 -7.97
CA THR A 5 -10.80 15.47 -6.54
C THR A 5 -10.27 14.12 -6.07
N LEU A 6 -10.42 13.06 -6.88
CA LEU A 6 -9.90 11.73 -6.56
C LEU A 6 -8.36 11.71 -6.51
N ILE A 7 -7.69 12.33 -7.47
CA ILE A 7 -6.21 12.45 -7.47
C ILE A 7 -5.73 13.17 -6.22
N LEU A 8 -6.40 14.24 -5.84
CA LEU A 8 -6.09 15.00 -4.63
C LEU A 8 -6.31 14.13 -3.37
N ALA A 9 -7.44 13.42 -3.29
CA ALA A 9 -7.73 12.51 -2.19
C ALA A 9 -6.67 11.41 -2.06
N ILE A 10 -6.26 10.78 -3.18
CA ILE A 10 -5.18 9.77 -3.20
C ILE A 10 -3.87 10.39 -2.70
N SER A 11 -3.51 11.57 -3.16
CA SER A 11 -2.25 12.22 -2.77
C SER A 11 -2.19 12.53 -1.29
N ILE A 12 -3.27 13.12 -0.74
CA ILE A 12 -3.35 13.48 0.67
C ILE A 12 -3.39 12.26 1.58
N THR A 13 -4.16 11.22 1.22
CA THR A 13 -4.29 10.03 2.03
C THR A 13 -3.04 9.14 2.00
N ARG A 14 -2.22 9.25 0.96
CA ARG A 14 -0.99 8.46 0.79
C ARG A 14 0.22 9.06 1.51
N SER A 15 0.34 10.38 1.50
CA SER A 15 1.52 11.09 2.04
C SER A 15 1.82 10.78 3.50
N PRO A 16 0.86 10.77 4.45
CA PRO A 16 1.14 10.51 5.87
C PRO A 16 1.73 9.12 6.15
N ILE A 17 1.47 8.14 5.29
CA ILE A 17 1.98 6.77 5.42
C ILE A 17 3.32 6.64 4.69
N MET A 18 3.40 7.15 3.45
CA MET A 18 4.54 6.90 2.59
C MET A 18 5.77 7.74 2.96
N ILE A 19 5.60 8.98 3.44
CA ILE A 19 6.74 9.83 3.82
C ILE A 19 7.53 9.23 4.99
N PRO A 20 6.92 8.85 6.13
CA PRO A 20 7.65 8.18 7.21
C PRO A 20 8.26 6.85 6.76
N LEU A 21 7.53 6.05 5.97
CA LEU A 21 8.04 4.77 5.49
C LEU A 21 9.32 4.94 4.68
N GLN A 22 9.36 5.92 3.76
CA GLN A 22 10.55 6.20 2.96
C GLN A 22 11.73 6.67 3.82
N ALA A 23 11.49 7.51 4.82
CA ALA A 23 12.51 7.96 5.75
C ALA A 23 13.13 6.79 6.54
N PHE A 24 12.34 5.75 6.85
CA PHE A 24 12.79 4.58 7.63
C PHE A 24 13.25 3.39 6.77
N GLN A 25 13.24 3.47 5.44
CA GLN A 25 13.64 2.35 4.56
C GLN A 25 15.04 1.80 4.89
N GLY A 26 16.03 2.66 5.06
CA GLY A 26 17.39 2.24 5.41
C GLY A 26 17.48 1.50 6.74
N VAL A 27 16.69 1.92 7.73
CA VAL A 27 16.61 1.25 9.04
C VAL A 27 15.95 -0.12 8.90
N ALA A 28 14.87 -0.22 8.10
CA ALA A 28 14.17 -1.48 7.85
C ALA A 28 15.09 -2.50 7.15
N VAL A 29 15.79 -2.09 6.09
CA VAL A 29 16.75 -2.96 5.39
C VAL A 29 17.85 -3.43 6.33
N SER A 30 18.43 -2.53 7.15
CA SER A 30 19.46 -2.88 8.13
C SER A 30 18.95 -3.87 9.18
N ALA A 31 17.71 -3.75 9.63
CA ALA A 31 17.08 -4.67 10.58
C ALA A 31 16.89 -6.07 9.96
N PHE A 32 16.44 -6.13 8.70
CA PHE A 32 16.29 -7.41 7.98
C PHE A 32 17.64 -8.09 7.70
N LEU A 33 18.68 -7.32 7.36
CA LEU A 33 20.05 -7.85 7.19
C LEU A 33 20.59 -8.54 8.46
N LYS A 34 20.30 -7.98 9.63
CA LYS A 34 20.70 -8.57 10.91
C LYS A 34 19.99 -9.91 11.20
N GLN A 35 18.83 -10.12 10.63
CA GLN A 35 17.98 -11.31 10.83
C GLN A 35 17.76 -12.11 9.53
N ARG A 36 18.74 -12.07 8.61
CA ARG A 36 18.64 -12.68 7.28
C ARG A 36 18.36 -14.19 7.29
N HIS A 37 18.71 -14.90 8.37
CA HIS A 37 18.43 -16.33 8.52
C HIS A 37 16.96 -16.66 8.82
N ARG A 38 16.16 -15.66 9.26
CA ARG A 38 14.72 -15.80 9.53
C ARG A 38 13.95 -14.58 9.04
N PRO A 39 14.00 -14.26 7.74
CA PRO A 39 13.49 -13.00 7.21
C PRO A 39 11.98 -12.85 7.41
N VAL A 40 11.22 -13.93 7.24
CA VAL A 40 9.77 -13.92 7.45
C VAL A 40 9.41 -13.64 8.91
N ALA A 41 10.13 -14.22 9.88
CA ALA A 41 9.89 -13.94 11.29
C ALA A 41 10.25 -12.49 11.66
N ALA A 42 11.33 -11.95 11.07
CA ALA A 42 11.72 -10.55 11.24
C ALA A 42 10.67 -9.57 10.68
N PHE A 43 9.92 -9.98 9.67
CA PHE A 43 8.91 -9.18 9.00
C PHE A 43 7.63 -8.98 9.82
N ILE A 44 7.25 -9.93 10.68
CA ILE A 44 5.95 -9.95 11.37
C ILE A 44 5.71 -8.69 12.21
N LYS A 45 6.67 -8.29 13.03
CA LYS A 45 6.50 -7.13 13.92
C LYS A 45 6.32 -5.81 13.16
N PRO A 46 7.21 -5.44 12.20
CA PRO A 46 7.02 -4.22 11.42
C PRO A 46 5.76 -4.28 10.54
N ALA A 47 5.39 -5.46 10.01
CA ALA A 47 4.15 -5.63 9.26
C ALA A 47 2.91 -5.37 10.13
N ALA A 48 2.88 -5.94 11.35
CA ALA A 48 1.79 -5.68 12.30
C ALA A 48 1.68 -4.19 12.65
N ALA A 49 2.81 -3.49 12.83
CA ALA A 49 2.82 -2.05 13.07
C ALA A 49 2.23 -1.27 11.88
N VAL A 50 2.61 -1.60 10.65
CA VAL A 50 2.05 -0.97 9.43
C VAL A 50 0.54 -1.20 9.33
N VAL A 51 0.07 -2.42 9.60
CA VAL A 51 -1.36 -2.75 9.57
C VAL A 51 -2.12 -2.00 10.66
N ALA A 52 -1.59 -1.96 11.89
CA ALA A 52 -2.24 -1.26 13.00
C ALA A 52 -2.34 0.24 12.74
N VAL A 53 -1.25 0.89 12.31
CA VAL A 53 -1.22 2.31 11.95
C VAL A 53 -2.13 2.59 10.77
N GLY A 54 -2.12 1.72 9.76
CA GLY A 54 -2.97 1.82 8.59
C GLY A 54 -4.46 1.72 8.93
N ALA A 55 -4.83 0.77 9.79
CA ALA A 55 -6.21 0.60 10.24
C ALA A 55 -6.69 1.79 11.10
N ALA A 56 -5.86 2.26 12.04
CA ALA A 56 -6.16 3.43 12.84
C ALA A 56 -6.28 4.70 11.97
N GLY A 57 -5.36 4.88 11.02
CA GLY A 57 -5.40 5.98 10.06
C GLY A 57 -6.63 5.92 9.14
N ALA A 58 -7.02 4.73 8.68
CA ALA A 58 -8.22 4.54 7.88
C ALA A 58 -9.49 4.88 8.64
N LEU A 59 -9.57 4.48 9.92
CA LEU A 59 -10.69 4.84 10.80
C LEU A 59 -10.74 6.36 11.03
N ALA A 60 -9.59 6.98 11.31
CA ALA A 60 -9.51 8.44 11.46
C ALA A 60 -9.93 9.17 10.18
N ALA A 61 -9.46 8.72 9.01
CA ALA A 61 -9.85 9.28 7.72
C ALA A 61 -11.33 9.09 7.41
N TYR A 62 -11.91 7.96 7.82
CA TYR A 62 -13.35 7.72 7.71
C TYR A 62 -14.18 8.71 8.56
N LEU A 63 -13.78 8.94 9.82
CA LEU A 63 -14.55 9.75 10.77
C LEU A 63 -14.36 11.25 10.56
N VAL A 64 -13.13 11.69 10.37
CA VAL A 64 -12.74 13.12 10.38
C VAL A 64 -12.34 13.63 8.99
N GLY A 65 -11.96 12.71 8.09
CA GLY A 65 -11.46 13.03 6.76
C GLY A 65 -12.38 13.94 5.94
N PRO A 66 -13.70 13.66 5.83
CA PRO A 66 -14.61 14.50 5.05
C PRO A 66 -14.65 15.95 5.54
N LEU A 67 -14.63 16.17 6.86
CA LEU A 67 -14.62 17.50 7.45
C LEU A 67 -13.32 18.25 7.11
N LEU A 68 -12.18 17.62 7.33
CA LEU A 68 -10.87 18.21 7.02
C LEU A 68 -10.70 18.47 5.53
N PHE A 69 -11.13 17.52 4.70
CA PHE A 69 -11.04 17.65 3.25
C PHE A 69 -11.87 18.82 2.74
N ARG A 70 -13.10 18.99 3.26
CA ARG A 70 -13.99 20.10 2.91
C ARG A 70 -13.48 21.46 3.41
N LEU A 71 -12.82 21.49 4.57
CA LEU A 71 -12.26 22.72 5.13
C LEU A 71 -11.07 23.23 4.31
N ILE A 72 -10.22 22.32 3.84
CA ILE A 72 -8.99 22.68 3.11
C ILE A 72 -9.26 22.84 1.61
N TYR A 73 -10.15 22.01 1.05
CA TYR A 73 -10.48 21.94 -0.38
C TYR A 73 -12.00 21.98 -0.56
N PRO A 74 -12.65 23.13 -0.42
CA PRO A 74 -14.09 23.25 -0.61
C PRO A 74 -14.49 22.87 -2.04
N PRO A 75 -15.67 22.28 -2.25
CA PRO A 75 -16.17 21.96 -3.59
C PRO A 75 -16.36 23.23 -4.41
N ALA A 76 -16.05 23.15 -5.71
CA ALA A 76 -16.42 24.21 -6.65
C ALA A 76 -17.95 24.18 -6.90
N ALA A 77 -18.54 25.33 -7.19
CA ALA A 77 -19.95 25.43 -7.49
C ALA A 77 -20.35 24.46 -8.62
N GLY A 78 -21.42 23.70 -8.41
CA GLY A 78 -21.92 22.69 -9.35
C GLY A 78 -21.11 21.38 -9.41
N ALA A 79 -20.17 21.18 -8.50
CA ALA A 79 -19.35 19.97 -8.44
C ALA A 79 -19.60 19.10 -7.18
N GLU A 80 -20.63 19.42 -6.40
CA GLU A 80 -20.90 18.86 -5.07
C GLU A 80 -21.00 17.32 -5.10
N SER A 81 -21.79 16.74 -6.00
CA SER A 81 -21.99 15.29 -6.08
C SER A 81 -20.69 14.54 -6.44
N ALA A 82 -19.91 15.11 -7.35
CA ALA A 82 -18.61 14.56 -7.74
C ALA A 82 -17.58 14.64 -6.61
N TYR A 83 -17.63 15.73 -5.86
CA TYR A 83 -16.81 15.94 -4.67
C TYR A 83 -17.18 14.96 -3.56
N GLU A 84 -18.45 14.82 -3.23
CA GLU A 84 -18.94 13.90 -2.19
C GLU A 84 -18.55 12.45 -2.45
N ALA A 85 -18.59 12.00 -3.70
CA ALA A 85 -18.16 10.65 -4.06
C ALA A 85 -16.68 10.40 -3.75
N ALA A 86 -15.80 11.39 -4.00
CA ALA A 86 -14.36 11.26 -3.80
C ALA A 86 -13.91 11.60 -2.36
N ALA A 87 -14.63 12.49 -1.66
CA ALA A 87 -14.30 12.98 -0.32
C ALA A 87 -15.15 12.35 0.79
N SER A 88 -15.93 11.30 0.48
CA SER A 88 -16.71 10.58 1.51
C SER A 88 -15.77 9.86 2.50
N GLY A 89 -16.24 9.66 3.73
CA GLY A 89 -15.48 8.93 4.76
C GLY A 89 -15.08 7.53 4.30
N ILE A 90 -15.99 6.81 3.61
CA ILE A 90 -15.70 5.48 3.05
C ILE A 90 -14.56 5.56 2.03
N THR A 91 -14.58 6.53 1.12
CA THR A 91 -13.54 6.71 0.11
C THR A 91 -12.19 7.04 0.75
N LEU A 92 -12.16 8.03 1.64
CA LEU A 92 -10.92 8.47 2.31
C LEU A 92 -10.34 7.37 3.19
N GLY A 93 -11.17 6.68 3.98
CA GLY A 93 -10.74 5.53 4.79
C GLY A 93 -10.21 4.38 3.94
N ALA A 94 -10.88 4.04 2.85
CA ALA A 94 -10.43 2.99 1.93
C ALA A 94 -9.12 3.35 1.22
N LEU A 95 -8.91 4.62 0.84
CA LEU A 95 -7.67 5.10 0.24
C LEU A 95 -6.49 5.08 1.23
N VAL A 96 -6.72 5.44 2.51
CA VAL A 96 -5.70 5.29 3.56
C VAL A 96 -5.34 3.83 3.76
N PHE A 97 -6.34 2.94 3.81
CA PHE A 97 -6.09 1.51 3.94
C PHE A 97 -5.32 0.94 2.73
N ALA A 98 -5.68 1.32 1.50
CA ALA A 98 -4.94 0.96 0.29
C ALA A 98 -3.48 1.46 0.34
N SER A 99 -3.25 2.64 0.92
CA SER A 99 -1.89 3.18 1.13
C SER A 99 -1.10 2.35 2.15
N ALA A 100 -1.75 1.82 3.18
CA ALA A 100 -1.13 0.90 4.14
C ALA A 100 -0.77 -0.45 3.49
N LEU A 101 -1.61 -0.97 2.58
CA LEU A 101 -1.30 -2.18 1.80
C LEU A 101 -0.09 -1.97 0.89
N LEU A 102 0.02 -0.80 0.25
CA LEU A 102 1.20 -0.44 -0.52
C LEU A 102 2.45 -0.32 0.36
N ALA A 103 2.32 0.25 1.57
CA ALA A 103 3.40 0.33 2.55
C ALA A 103 3.87 -1.08 2.97
N LEU A 104 2.94 -2.00 3.19
CA LEU A 104 3.23 -3.40 3.50
C LEU A 104 3.98 -4.10 2.35
N MET A 105 3.54 -3.87 1.11
CA MET A 105 4.24 -4.36 -0.08
C MET A 105 5.65 -3.77 -0.19
N THR A 106 5.82 -2.48 0.05
CA THR A 106 7.14 -1.81 0.05
C THR A 106 8.06 -2.41 1.10
N LEU A 107 7.54 -2.66 2.31
CA LEU A 107 8.28 -3.28 3.40
C LEU A 107 8.72 -4.71 3.05
N SER A 108 7.86 -5.52 2.42
CA SER A 108 8.21 -6.88 1.96
C SER A 108 9.23 -6.85 0.82
N GLY A 109 9.18 -5.85 -0.05
CA GLY A 109 10.20 -5.61 -1.06
C GLY A 109 11.57 -5.30 -0.43
N ASN A 110 11.61 -4.45 0.60
CA ASN A 110 12.84 -4.17 1.34
C ASN A 110 13.42 -5.42 2.01
N MET A 111 12.56 -6.33 2.51
CA MET A 111 12.98 -7.64 3.01
C MET A 111 13.60 -8.49 1.90
N ALA A 112 12.98 -8.57 0.72
CA ALA A 112 13.52 -9.31 -0.43
C ALA A 112 14.90 -8.78 -0.85
N LEU A 113 15.10 -7.45 -0.86
CA LEU A 113 16.40 -6.83 -1.14
C LEU A 113 17.46 -7.18 -0.07
N ALA A 114 17.07 -7.17 1.21
CA ALA A 114 17.97 -7.48 2.31
C ALA A 114 18.52 -8.93 2.26
N VAL A 115 17.75 -9.85 1.66
CA VAL A 115 18.20 -11.25 1.45
C VAL A 115 18.73 -11.50 0.02
N ASN A 116 19.11 -10.46 -0.71
CA ASN A 116 19.66 -10.51 -2.09
C ASN A 116 18.71 -11.09 -3.15
N GLN A 117 17.41 -11.12 -2.88
CA GLN A 117 16.40 -11.66 -3.80
C GLN A 117 15.86 -10.58 -4.76
N HIS A 118 16.73 -9.97 -5.56
CA HIS A 118 16.40 -8.86 -6.48
C HIS A 118 15.33 -9.25 -7.52
N ARG A 119 15.35 -10.51 -8.00
CA ARG A 119 14.34 -11.00 -8.96
C ARG A 119 12.94 -11.07 -8.34
N ILE A 120 12.85 -11.50 -7.09
CA ILE A 120 11.59 -11.56 -6.34
C ILE A 120 11.07 -10.15 -6.08
N TYR A 121 11.95 -9.23 -5.68
CA TYR A 121 11.63 -7.81 -5.55
C TYR A 121 11.02 -7.24 -6.83
N LEU A 122 11.70 -7.40 -7.96
CA LEU A 122 11.23 -6.91 -9.25
C LEU A 122 9.91 -7.57 -9.65
N ALA A 123 9.78 -8.89 -9.52
CA ALA A 123 8.58 -9.63 -9.85
C ALA A 123 7.34 -9.12 -9.09
N GLY A 124 7.47 -8.87 -7.78
CA GLY A 124 6.39 -8.33 -6.97
C GLY A 124 5.91 -6.96 -7.46
N TRP A 125 6.84 -6.05 -7.80
CA TRP A 125 6.49 -4.73 -8.33
C TRP A 125 5.83 -4.81 -9.72
N VAL A 126 6.33 -5.68 -10.60
CA VAL A 126 5.74 -5.89 -11.93
C VAL A 126 4.33 -6.47 -11.81
N VAL A 127 4.13 -7.49 -10.97
CA VAL A 127 2.80 -8.08 -10.73
C VAL A 127 1.85 -7.04 -10.14
N ALA A 128 2.27 -6.29 -9.13
CA ALA A 128 1.44 -5.24 -8.54
C ALA A 128 1.01 -4.20 -9.58
N ALA A 129 1.94 -3.71 -10.39
CA ALA A 129 1.65 -2.74 -11.44
C ALA A 129 0.71 -3.31 -12.51
N ALA A 130 0.97 -4.52 -12.99
CA ALA A 130 0.14 -5.20 -13.99
C ALA A 130 -1.29 -5.40 -13.47
N VAL A 131 -1.46 -5.90 -12.23
CA VAL A 131 -2.78 -6.10 -11.61
C VAL A 131 -3.49 -4.76 -11.40
N THR A 132 -2.81 -3.74 -10.88
CA THR A 132 -3.39 -2.41 -10.68
C THR A 132 -3.91 -1.83 -12.01
N LEU A 133 -3.10 -1.87 -13.06
CA LEU A 133 -3.50 -1.38 -14.39
C LEU A 133 -4.65 -2.20 -14.97
N SER A 134 -4.57 -3.53 -14.91
CA SER A 134 -5.63 -4.40 -15.40
C SER A 134 -6.97 -4.10 -14.72
N LEU A 135 -6.99 -3.98 -13.40
CA LEU A 135 -8.20 -3.68 -12.65
C LEU A 135 -8.71 -2.26 -12.92
N ALA A 136 -7.81 -1.28 -13.10
CA ALA A 136 -8.17 0.09 -13.42
C ALA A 136 -8.86 0.22 -14.78
N PHE A 137 -8.54 -0.66 -15.75
CA PHE A 137 -9.12 -0.62 -17.10
C PHE A 137 -10.26 -1.62 -17.30
N LEU A 138 -10.20 -2.80 -16.67
CA LEU A 138 -11.12 -3.91 -16.96
C LEU A 138 -12.36 -3.95 -16.05
N ILE A 139 -12.32 -3.36 -14.86
CA ILE A 139 -13.49 -3.40 -13.95
C ILE A 139 -14.59 -2.46 -14.46
N PRO A 140 -15.79 -2.95 -14.78
CA PRO A 140 -16.91 -2.13 -15.21
C PRO A 140 -17.62 -1.48 -13.99
N ALA A 141 -16.91 -0.62 -13.28
CA ALA A 141 -17.39 0.09 -12.09
C ALA A 141 -17.16 1.61 -12.21
N PRO A 142 -17.89 2.44 -11.45
CA PRO A 142 -17.61 3.87 -11.37
C PRO A 142 -16.17 4.14 -10.97
N LEU A 143 -15.65 5.32 -11.36
CA LEU A 143 -14.22 5.68 -11.22
C LEU A 143 -13.67 5.48 -9.80
N VAL A 144 -14.41 5.96 -8.77
CA VAL A 144 -13.94 5.94 -7.38
C VAL A 144 -13.79 4.51 -6.84
N PRO A 145 -14.82 3.64 -6.83
CA PRO A 145 -14.67 2.27 -6.34
C PRO A 145 -13.68 1.46 -7.18
N ARG A 146 -13.63 1.66 -8.49
CA ARG A 146 -12.65 1.02 -9.37
C ARG A 146 -11.22 1.37 -8.98
N ALA A 147 -10.95 2.65 -8.73
CA ALA A 147 -9.64 3.11 -8.30
C ALA A 147 -9.24 2.52 -6.93
N ILE A 148 -10.16 2.48 -5.96
CA ILE A 148 -9.93 1.88 -4.64
C ILE A 148 -9.55 0.41 -4.77
N VAL A 149 -10.33 -0.37 -5.54
CA VAL A 149 -10.06 -1.80 -5.75
C VAL A 149 -8.70 -2.01 -6.42
N ALA A 150 -8.40 -1.26 -7.48
CA ALA A 150 -7.12 -1.37 -8.18
C ALA A 150 -5.93 -1.03 -7.25
N LEU A 151 -6.03 0.05 -6.47
CA LEU A 151 -4.98 0.50 -5.55
C LEU A 151 -4.82 -0.39 -4.31
N ALA A 152 -5.83 -1.19 -3.94
CA ALA A 152 -5.75 -2.15 -2.85
C ALA A 152 -5.23 -3.52 -3.32
N VAL A 153 -5.82 -4.07 -4.38
CA VAL A 153 -5.55 -5.45 -4.83
C VAL A 153 -4.16 -5.57 -5.46
N GLY A 154 -3.73 -4.59 -6.27
CA GLY A 154 -2.40 -4.63 -6.88
C GLY A 154 -1.27 -4.80 -5.85
N PRO A 155 -1.15 -3.93 -4.83
CA PRO A 155 -0.16 -4.09 -3.78
C PRO A 155 -0.27 -5.41 -3.00
N VAL A 156 -1.48 -5.92 -2.76
CA VAL A 156 -1.66 -7.24 -2.11
C VAL A 156 -1.06 -8.36 -2.95
N CYS A 157 -1.30 -8.36 -4.27
CA CYS A 157 -0.70 -9.36 -5.17
C CYS A 157 0.83 -9.28 -5.17
N GLY A 158 1.40 -8.07 -5.26
CA GLY A 158 2.84 -7.88 -5.17
C GLY A 158 3.43 -8.31 -3.83
N PHE A 159 2.76 -8.00 -2.73
CA PHE A 159 3.12 -8.46 -1.39
C PHE A 159 3.16 -9.99 -1.29
N VAL A 160 2.15 -10.68 -1.82
CA VAL A 160 2.10 -12.15 -1.84
C VAL A 160 3.28 -12.73 -2.63
N VAL A 161 3.60 -12.15 -3.79
CA VAL A 161 4.78 -12.57 -4.58
C VAL A 161 6.07 -12.43 -3.78
N HIS A 162 6.28 -11.30 -3.09
CA HIS A 162 7.45 -11.11 -2.23
C HIS A 162 7.52 -12.14 -1.10
N MET A 163 6.42 -12.35 -0.37
CA MET A 163 6.39 -13.25 0.79
C MET A 163 6.62 -14.70 0.39
N VAL A 164 5.91 -15.18 -0.64
CA VAL A 164 6.05 -16.55 -1.15
C VAL A 164 7.45 -16.77 -1.72
N GLY A 165 7.94 -15.82 -2.53
CA GLY A 165 9.26 -15.92 -3.15
C GLY A 165 10.39 -15.99 -2.12
N VAL A 166 10.38 -15.11 -1.11
CA VAL A 166 11.39 -15.12 -0.04
C VAL A 166 11.29 -16.40 0.80
N ALA A 167 10.07 -16.86 1.14
CA ALA A 167 9.89 -18.08 1.92
C ALA A 167 10.40 -19.34 1.19
N LEU A 168 10.19 -19.42 -0.13
CA LEU A 168 10.72 -20.52 -0.94
C LEU A 168 12.25 -20.47 -1.05
N ALA A 169 12.83 -19.29 -1.28
CA ALA A 169 14.27 -19.12 -1.36
C ALA A 169 14.98 -19.52 -0.06
N SER A 170 14.44 -19.14 1.10
CA SER A 170 15.01 -19.52 2.41
C SER A 170 15.04 -21.02 2.63
N ARG A 171 13.99 -21.76 2.20
CA ARG A 171 13.94 -23.22 2.31
C ARG A 171 14.97 -23.93 1.44
N THR A 172 15.24 -23.37 0.26
CA THR A 172 16.23 -23.94 -0.66
C THR A 172 17.65 -23.78 -0.13
N GLU A 173 17.96 -22.65 0.53
CA GLU A 173 19.26 -22.43 1.18
C GLU A 173 19.48 -23.39 2.36
N GLU A 174 18.46 -23.63 3.18
CA GLU A 174 18.53 -24.59 4.30
C GLU A 174 18.79 -26.03 3.79
N ALA A 175 18.08 -26.47 2.74
CA ALA A 175 18.26 -27.80 2.16
C ALA A 175 19.63 -28.04 1.48
N HIS A 176 20.39 -27.01 1.15
CA HIS A 176 21.75 -27.14 0.59
C HIS A 176 22.85 -27.04 1.66
N ALA A 177 22.49 -26.65 2.88
CA ALA A 177 23.43 -26.53 4.00
C ALA A 177 23.51 -27.80 4.87
N GLU A 178 22.58 -28.74 4.67
CA GLU A 178 22.56 -30.11 5.25
C GLU A 178 23.27 -31.09 4.32
#